data_73a05fa9995c0952defad9e99a6391ed
#
_entry.id   73a05fa9995c0952defad9e99a6391ed
#
_cell.length_a   1.000
_cell.length_b   1.000
_cell.length_c   1.000
_cell.angle_alpha   90.00
_cell.angle_beta   90.00
_cell.angle_gamma   90.00
#
_symmetry.space_group_name_H-M   'P 1'
#
loop_
_entity.id
_entity.type
_entity.pdbx_description
1 polymer ?
#
loop_
_entity_poly.entity_id
_entity_poly.type
_entity_poly.pdbx_seq_one_letter_code
_entity_poly.pdbx_strand_id
1 'polypeptide(L)'
;MDIGILGGTGPAGKALAARLASVGMSVSIGSRSAERGEETATELRDKWAGRALDLHGSSNAVACEADIVVAATPWDGAPHTVAALADRLEGKVVISMANALFKVGDDMEAVVPARGSLCVAVQDAAPRALVSGAFHHLPARGLANLEEPLDADVLVCSDHVAATKTTIELVDRIPGCRGIDAGSLSAAAAIEAFTAVLIGVNIRRRSHASIRLTGLRAEGV
;
A
#
# COMPACT_ATOMS: atom_id res chain seq x y z
N MET A 1 -4.42 -11.56 12.19
CA MET A 1 -4.63 -10.23 11.56
C MET A 1 -4.80 -10.47 10.08
N ASP A 2 -5.96 -10.13 9.59
CA ASP A 2 -6.36 -10.39 8.22
C ASP A 2 -6.25 -9.09 7.41
N ILE A 3 -5.65 -9.18 6.25
CA ILE A 3 -5.41 -8.03 5.36
C ILE A 3 -6.18 -8.23 4.06
N GLY A 4 -7.02 -7.27 3.72
CA GLY A 4 -7.68 -7.23 2.42
C GLY A 4 -7.01 -6.22 1.48
N ILE A 5 -6.71 -6.60 0.25
CA ILE A 5 -6.07 -5.68 -0.72
C ILE A 5 -7.02 -5.44 -1.88
N LEU A 6 -7.65 -4.28 -1.92
CA LEU A 6 -8.51 -3.86 -3.02
C LEU A 6 -7.68 -3.60 -4.28
N GLY A 7 -8.05 -4.22 -5.40
CA GLY A 7 -7.26 -4.13 -6.63
C GLY A 7 -5.90 -4.82 -6.52
N GLY A 8 -5.79 -5.81 -5.63
CA GLY A 8 -4.55 -6.51 -5.29
C GLY A 8 -3.90 -7.28 -6.45
N THR A 9 -4.54 -7.37 -7.61
CA THR A 9 -3.99 -8.03 -8.80
C THR A 9 -3.00 -7.18 -9.60
N GLY A 10 -2.83 -5.90 -9.26
CA GLY A 10 -1.82 -5.02 -9.84
C GLY A 10 -0.39 -5.30 -9.31
N PRO A 11 0.66 -4.81 -9.98
CA PRO A 11 2.04 -5.11 -9.61
C PRO A 11 2.39 -4.79 -8.14
N ALA A 12 1.99 -3.62 -7.64
CA ALA A 12 2.26 -3.20 -6.28
C ALA A 12 1.40 -3.98 -5.26
N GLY A 13 0.12 -4.22 -5.58
CA GLY A 13 -0.78 -5.01 -4.74
C GLY A 13 -0.33 -6.48 -4.60
N LYS A 14 0.04 -7.14 -5.72
CA LYS A 14 0.62 -8.49 -5.70
C LYS A 14 1.89 -8.56 -4.84
N ALA A 15 2.76 -7.58 -5.00
CA ALA A 15 4.03 -7.53 -4.27
C ALA A 15 3.81 -7.36 -2.76
N LEU A 16 2.92 -6.44 -2.37
CA LEU A 16 2.57 -6.24 -0.96
C LEU A 16 1.88 -7.48 -0.39
N ALA A 17 0.94 -8.09 -1.14
CA ALA A 17 0.26 -9.32 -0.70
C ALA A 17 1.24 -10.44 -0.36
N ALA A 18 2.16 -10.74 -1.28
CA ALA A 18 3.17 -11.77 -1.07
C ALA A 18 4.08 -11.44 0.13
N ARG A 19 4.50 -10.17 0.26
CA ARG A 19 5.35 -9.71 1.36
C ARG A 19 4.66 -9.85 2.72
N LEU A 20 3.40 -9.43 2.83
CA LEU A 20 2.65 -9.53 4.09
C LEU A 20 2.36 -11.01 4.45
N ALA A 21 2.00 -11.84 3.46
CA ALA A 21 1.82 -13.27 3.69
C ALA A 21 3.12 -13.95 4.13
N SER A 22 4.29 -13.50 3.63
CA SER A 22 5.59 -14.07 4.00
C SER A 22 5.99 -13.81 5.45
N VAL A 23 5.33 -12.87 6.12
CA VAL A 23 5.51 -12.56 7.55
C VAL A 23 4.36 -13.08 8.43
N GLY A 24 3.59 -14.04 7.90
CA GLY A 24 2.57 -14.78 8.64
C GLY A 24 1.22 -14.08 8.73
N MET A 25 0.88 -13.19 7.81
CA MET A 25 -0.45 -12.61 7.72
C MET A 25 -1.34 -13.39 6.76
N SER A 26 -2.64 -13.47 7.06
CA SER A 26 -3.65 -13.94 6.12
C SER A 26 -4.02 -12.80 5.19
N VAL A 27 -3.87 -12.98 3.86
CA VAL A 27 -4.07 -11.90 2.90
C VAL A 27 -5.09 -12.29 1.83
N SER A 28 -6.15 -11.48 1.72
CA SER A 28 -7.17 -11.60 0.69
C SER A 28 -6.88 -10.63 -0.48
N ILE A 29 -6.59 -11.18 -1.65
CA ILE A 29 -6.32 -10.44 -2.88
C ILE A 29 -7.64 -10.11 -3.55
N GLY A 30 -8.15 -8.91 -3.31
CA GLY A 30 -9.39 -8.41 -3.89
C GLY A 30 -9.23 -7.98 -5.35
N SER A 31 -10.23 -8.31 -6.16
CA SER A 31 -10.35 -7.89 -7.54
C SER A 31 -11.81 -7.57 -7.88
N ARG A 32 -12.09 -7.03 -9.06
CA ARG A 32 -13.46 -6.90 -9.60
C ARG A 32 -14.11 -8.25 -9.89
N SER A 33 -13.30 -9.27 -10.16
CA SER A 33 -13.70 -10.67 -10.31
C SER A 33 -12.94 -11.50 -9.27
N ALA A 34 -13.65 -12.34 -8.53
CA ALA A 34 -13.06 -13.23 -7.53
C ALA A 34 -12.10 -14.25 -8.19
N GLU A 35 -12.44 -14.73 -9.38
CA GLU A 35 -11.64 -15.67 -10.16
C GLU A 35 -10.26 -15.08 -10.45
N ARG A 36 -10.19 -13.81 -10.88
CA ARG A 36 -8.92 -13.12 -11.13
C ARG A 36 -8.11 -12.92 -9.85
N GLY A 37 -8.79 -12.69 -8.72
CA GLY A 37 -8.16 -12.67 -7.41
C GLY A 37 -7.47 -14.00 -7.11
N GLU A 38 -8.19 -15.11 -7.29
CA GLU A 38 -7.70 -16.47 -7.01
C GLU A 38 -6.59 -16.90 -7.97
N GLU A 39 -6.70 -16.60 -9.26
CA GLU A 39 -5.60 -16.80 -10.23
C GLU A 39 -4.31 -16.14 -9.73
N THR A 40 -4.43 -14.87 -9.27
CA THR A 40 -3.29 -14.12 -8.73
C THR A 40 -2.73 -14.74 -7.46
N ALA A 41 -3.59 -15.18 -6.52
CA ALA A 41 -3.15 -15.83 -5.30
C ALA A 41 -2.42 -17.15 -5.61
N THR A 42 -2.93 -17.93 -6.58
CA THR A 42 -2.31 -19.17 -7.04
C THR A 42 -0.95 -18.90 -7.68
N GLU A 43 -0.85 -17.94 -8.61
CA GLU A 43 0.43 -17.54 -9.22
C GLU A 43 1.49 -17.21 -8.15
N LEU A 44 1.11 -16.52 -7.08
CA LEU A 44 2.04 -16.14 -6.01
C LEU A 44 2.43 -17.33 -5.12
N ARG A 45 1.48 -18.21 -4.79
CA ARG A 45 1.76 -19.45 -4.04
C ARG A 45 2.69 -20.36 -4.83
N ASP A 46 2.47 -20.54 -6.13
CA ASP A 46 3.31 -21.36 -7.01
C ASP A 46 4.71 -20.76 -7.16
N LYS A 47 4.80 -19.45 -7.37
CA LYS A 47 6.08 -18.75 -7.46
C LYS A 47 6.92 -18.93 -6.18
N TRP A 48 6.27 -18.99 -5.02
CA TRP A 48 6.90 -19.09 -3.70
C TRP A 48 6.56 -20.40 -3.00
N ALA A 49 6.49 -21.52 -3.76
CA ALA A 49 6.06 -22.83 -3.26
C ALA A 49 6.87 -23.35 -2.05
N GLY A 50 8.09 -22.86 -1.85
CA GLY A 50 8.90 -23.16 -0.66
C GLY A 50 8.49 -22.38 0.61
N ARG A 51 7.50 -21.46 0.50
CA ARG A 51 7.00 -20.64 1.60
C ARG A 51 5.51 -20.90 1.79
N ALA A 52 5.08 -21.08 3.02
CA ALA A 52 3.65 -21.24 3.34
C ALA A 52 2.98 -19.87 3.35
N LEU A 53 2.67 -19.33 2.16
CA LEU A 53 1.97 -18.05 2.03
C LEU A 53 0.47 -18.25 2.20
N ASP A 54 -0.11 -17.63 3.23
CA ASP A 54 -1.56 -17.60 3.45
C ASP A 54 -2.20 -16.53 2.57
N LEU A 55 -2.43 -16.87 1.31
CA LEU A 55 -3.00 -16.02 0.26
C LEU A 55 -4.30 -16.59 -0.26
N HIS A 56 -5.32 -15.74 -0.35
CA HIS A 56 -6.64 -16.07 -0.88
C HIS A 56 -7.03 -15.05 -1.94
N GLY A 57 -7.67 -15.50 -3.01
CA GLY A 57 -8.29 -14.61 -3.97
C GLY A 57 -9.75 -14.33 -3.63
N SER A 58 -10.21 -13.12 -3.88
CA SER A 58 -11.60 -12.74 -3.60
C SER A 58 -12.08 -11.58 -4.48
N SER A 59 -13.37 -11.24 -4.35
CA SER A 59 -13.86 -9.96 -4.81
C SER A 59 -13.41 -8.83 -3.86
N ASN A 60 -13.37 -7.57 -4.35
CA ASN A 60 -13.09 -6.43 -3.50
C ASN A 60 -14.06 -6.32 -2.31
N ALA A 61 -15.31 -6.73 -2.50
CA ALA A 61 -16.33 -6.69 -1.45
C ALA A 61 -16.02 -7.67 -0.31
N VAL A 62 -15.48 -8.85 -0.64
CA VAL A 62 -15.04 -9.84 0.37
C VAL A 62 -13.73 -9.40 1.03
N ALA A 63 -12.78 -8.85 0.26
CA ALA A 63 -11.53 -8.32 0.81
C ALA A 63 -11.75 -7.20 1.85
N CYS A 64 -12.87 -6.45 1.78
CA CYS A 64 -13.24 -5.45 2.79
C CYS A 64 -13.62 -6.06 4.16
N GLU A 65 -13.82 -7.37 4.27
CA GLU A 65 -14.17 -8.01 5.54
C GLU A 65 -12.97 -8.16 6.47
N ALA A 66 -11.76 -8.04 5.95
CA ALA A 66 -10.50 -8.10 6.71
C ALA A 66 -10.40 -7.00 7.79
N ASP A 67 -9.49 -7.21 8.76
CA ASP A 67 -9.22 -6.26 9.85
C ASP A 67 -8.66 -4.93 9.33
N ILE A 68 -7.74 -5.02 8.35
CA ILE A 68 -7.11 -3.88 7.69
C ILE A 68 -7.33 -4.01 6.18
N VAL A 69 -7.65 -2.91 5.53
CA VAL A 69 -7.88 -2.88 4.09
C VAL A 69 -6.85 -1.98 3.41
N VAL A 70 -6.20 -2.48 2.36
CA VAL A 70 -5.26 -1.70 1.55
C VAL A 70 -5.91 -1.35 0.21
N ALA A 71 -5.98 -0.07 -0.13
CA ALA A 71 -6.43 0.40 -1.43
C ALA A 71 -5.23 0.46 -2.40
N ALA A 72 -5.09 -0.57 -3.24
CA ALA A 72 -4.02 -0.74 -4.23
C ALA A 72 -4.52 -0.68 -5.68
N THR A 73 -5.70 -0.12 -5.90
CA THR A 73 -6.26 0.08 -7.24
C THR A 73 -5.50 1.17 -8.01
N PRO A 74 -5.55 1.18 -9.35
CA PRO A 74 -5.06 2.31 -10.14
C PRO A 74 -5.59 3.64 -9.61
N TRP A 75 -4.77 4.68 -9.65
CA TRP A 75 -5.04 5.95 -8.98
C TRP A 75 -6.34 6.63 -9.46
N ASP A 76 -6.67 6.52 -10.74
CA ASP A 76 -7.88 7.06 -11.36
C ASP A 76 -9.17 6.37 -10.91
N GLY A 77 -9.06 5.11 -10.48
CA GLY A 77 -10.17 4.31 -9.96
C GLY A 77 -10.20 4.16 -8.43
N ALA A 78 -9.17 4.58 -7.71
CA ALA A 78 -9.06 4.32 -6.28
C ALA A 78 -10.19 4.94 -5.44
N PRO A 79 -10.51 6.24 -5.55
CA PRO A 79 -11.61 6.82 -4.80
C PRO A 79 -12.96 6.21 -5.16
N HIS A 80 -13.17 5.90 -6.46
CA HIS A 80 -14.43 5.30 -6.91
C HIS A 80 -14.63 3.88 -6.36
N THR A 81 -13.58 3.07 -6.36
CA THR A 81 -13.62 1.71 -5.78
C THR A 81 -13.91 1.76 -4.29
N VAL A 82 -13.29 2.69 -3.55
CA VAL A 82 -13.50 2.86 -2.12
C VAL A 82 -14.91 3.38 -1.83
N ALA A 83 -15.41 4.35 -2.61
CA ALA A 83 -16.79 4.87 -2.46
C ALA A 83 -17.86 3.77 -2.59
N ALA A 84 -17.69 2.86 -3.56
CA ALA A 84 -18.61 1.74 -3.76
C ALA A 84 -18.62 0.73 -2.58
N LEU A 85 -17.66 0.81 -1.68
CA LEU A 85 -17.48 -0.08 -0.54
C LEU A 85 -17.54 0.66 0.81
N ALA A 86 -17.87 1.94 0.81
CA ALA A 86 -17.74 2.84 1.96
C ALA A 86 -18.45 2.30 3.23
N ASP A 87 -19.64 1.71 3.09
CA ASP A 87 -20.38 1.15 4.23
C ASP A 87 -19.67 -0.08 4.84
N ARG A 88 -18.94 -0.85 4.04
CA ARG A 88 -18.14 -2.01 4.51
C ARG A 88 -16.84 -1.60 5.18
N LEU A 89 -16.37 -0.39 4.91
CA LEU A 89 -15.12 0.18 5.42
C LEU A 89 -15.33 1.02 6.69
N GLU A 90 -16.57 1.19 7.14
CA GLU A 90 -16.86 1.97 8.35
C GLU A 90 -16.09 1.44 9.57
N GLY A 91 -15.38 2.35 10.25
CA GLY A 91 -14.56 2.06 11.43
C GLY A 91 -13.28 1.26 11.17
N LYS A 92 -13.02 0.84 9.93
CA LYS A 92 -11.82 0.07 9.57
C LYS A 92 -10.65 0.99 9.23
N VAL A 93 -9.45 0.50 9.47
CA VAL A 93 -8.22 1.13 8.95
C VAL A 93 -8.13 0.82 7.46
N VAL A 94 -8.05 1.89 6.65
CA VAL A 94 -7.88 1.80 5.20
C VAL A 94 -6.57 2.46 4.81
N ILE A 95 -5.64 1.68 4.28
CA ILE A 95 -4.33 2.17 3.86
C ILE A 95 -4.37 2.49 2.37
N SER A 96 -4.24 3.75 2.00
CA SER A 96 -4.07 4.17 0.62
C SER A 96 -2.60 4.04 0.22
N MET A 97 -2.30 3.24 -0.79
CA MET A 97 -0.95 3.10 -1.34
C MET A 97 -0.83 3.59 -2.80
N ALA A 98 -1.90 4.10 -3.36
CA ALA A 98 -1.93 4.56 -4.73
C ALA A 98 -1.20 5.90 -4.90
N ASN A 99 -0.57 6.09 -6.06
CA ASN A 99 0.07 7.33 -6.46
C ASN A 99 -0.53 7.84 -7.76
N ALA A 100 -0.90 9.10 -7.82
CA ALA A 100 -1.31 9.75 -9.06
C ALA A 100 -0.05 10.11 -9.87
N LEU A 101 0.41 9.16 -10.70
CA LEU A 101 1.60 9.30 -11.51
C LEU A 101 1.27 9.12 -12.98
N PHE A 102 1.96 9.88 -13.80
CA PHE A 102 1.81 9.86 -15.25
C PHE A 102 3.19 9.75 -15.93
N LYS A 103 3.27 8.93 -16.97
CA LYS A 103 4.51 8.80 -17.72
C LYS A 103 4.53 9.85 -18.85
N VAL A 104 5.56 10.71 -18.84
CA VAL A 104 5.81 11.73 -19.88
C VAL A 104 7.18 11.47 -20.48
N GLY A 105 7.22 10.99 -21.73
CA GLY A 105 8.48 10.55 -22.33
C GLY A 105 9.14 9.43 -21.53
N ASP A 106 10.34 9.67 -21.03
CA ASP A 106 11.09 8.72 -20.19
C ASP A 106 10.99 9.02 -18.68
N ASP A 107 10.29 10.09 -18.32
CA ASP A 107 10.14 10.49 -16.92
C ASP A 107 8.75 10.14 -16.35
N MET A 108 8.68 10.10 -15.02
CA MET A 108 7.44 9.98 -14.28
C MET A 108 7.13 11.32 -13.64
N GLU A 109 5.92 11.82 -13.84
CA GLU A 109 5.45 13.06 -13.25
C GLU A 109 4.31 12.79 -12.28
N ALA A 110 4.27 13.54 -11.18
CA ALA A 110 3.15 13.50 -10.25
C ALA A 110 1.99 14.34 -10.80
N VAL A 111 0.79 13.77 -10.74
CA VAL A 111 -0.46 14.48 -10.98
C VAL A 111 -1.03 14.90 -9.64
N VAL A 112 -1.45 16.16 -9.53
CA VAL A 112 -2.15 16.63 -8.33
C VAL A 112 -3.63 16.35 -8.51
N PRO A 113 -4.21 15.43 -7.73
CA PRO A 113 -5.65 15.18 -7.75
C PRO A 113 -6.44 16.43 -7.31
N ALA A 114 -7.69 16.52 -7.72
CA ALA A 114 -8.56 17.66 -7.35
C ALA A 114 -8.69 17.91 -5.84
N ARG A 115 -8.48 16.88 -5.01
CA ARG A 115 -8.48 16.95 -3.54
C ARG A 115 -7.08 17.12 -2.93
N GLY A 116 -6.06 17.41 -3.76
CA GLY A 116 -4.67 17.59 -3.34
C GLY A 116 -3.86 16.31 -3.26
N SER A 117 -4.45 15.18 -2.82
CA SER A 117 -3.83 13.86 -2.77
C SER A 117 -4.84 12.74 -2.95
N LEU A 118 -4.38 11.54 -3.28
CA LEU A 118 -5.25 10.36 -3.35
C LEU A 118 -5.69 9.90 -1.96
N CYS A 119 -4.84 10.01 -0.95
CA CYS A 119 -5.22 9.67 0.42
C CYS A 119 -6.41 10.52 0.90
N VAL A 120 -6.40 11.82 0.63
CA VAL A 120 -7.54 12.71 0.95
C VAL A 120 -8.76 12.32 0.13
N ALA A 121 -8.60 12.03 -1.17
CA ALA A 121 -9.71 11.60 -2.00
C ALA A 121 -10.32 10.25 -1.55
N VAL A 122 -9.50 9.33 -1.04
CA VAL A 122 -9.93 8.06 -0.44
C VAL A 122 -10.67 8.31 0.89
N GLN A 123 -10.17 9.23 1.74
CA GLN A 123 -10.86 9.59 2.98
C GLN A 123 -12.24 10.23 2.69
N ASP A 124 -12.33 11.11 1.71
CA ASP A 124 -13.61 11.70 1.30
C ASP A 124 -14.58 10.65 0.73
N ALA A 125 -14.05 9.64 0.02
CA ALA A 125 -14.84 8.56 -0.56
C ALA A 125 -15.41 7.59 0.49
N ALA A 126 -14.74 7.43 1.64
CA ALA A 126 -15.19 6.62 2.78
C ALA A 126 -15.02 7.42 4.09
N PRO A 127 -15.92 8.40 4.36
CA PRO A 127 -15.72 9.37 5.44
C PRO A 127 -15.78 8.75 6.84
N ARG A 128 -16.32 7.53 6.98
CA ARG A 128 -16.36 6.80 8.26
C ARG A 128 -15.23 5.76 8.42
N ALA A 129 -14.37 5.62 7.41
CA ALA A 129 -13.15 4.82 7.51
C ALA A 129 -12.02 5.64 8.19
N LEU A 130 -11.05 4.95 8.76
CA LEU A 130 -9.85 5.54 9.35
C LEU A 130 -8.72 5.43 8.31
N VAL A 131 -8.60 6.45 7.44
CA VAL A 131 -7.65 6.37 6.32
C VAL A 131 -6.25 6.76 6.75
N SER A 132 -5.27 5.99 6.33
CA SER A 132 -3.85 6.34 6.36
C SER A 132 -3.23 6.22 4.97
N GLY A 133 -2.19 7.01 4.71
CA GLY A 133 -1.34 6.88 3.53
C GLY A 133 -0.05 6.16 3.89
N ALA A 134 0.31 5.09 3.17
CA ALA A 134 1.56 4.38 3.36
C ALA A 134 1.95 3.56 2.11
N PHE A 135 3.17 3.02 2.09
CA PHE A 135 3.72 2.16 1.02
C PHE A 135 3.91 2.82 -0.35
N HIS A 136 3.55 4.10 -0.53
CA HIS A 136 3.57 4.83 -1.80
C HIS A 136 4.91 4.74 -2.53
N HIS A 137 6.01 4.86 -1.80
CA HIS A 137 7.36 4.99 -2.33
C HIS A 137 8.19 3.71 -2.26
N LEU A 138 7.60 2.58 -1.84
CA LEU A 138 8.28 1.30 -1.88
C LEU A 138 8.37 0.76 -3.31
N PRO A 139 9.56 0.32 -3.77
CA PRO A 139 9.69 -0.26 -5.09
C PRO A 139 8.98 -1.61 -5.16
N ALA A 140 8.01 -1.74 -6.07
CA ALA A 140 7.22 -2.98 -6.22
C ALA A 140 8.10 -4.23 -6.46
N ARG A 141 9.25 -4.08 -7.15
CA ARG A 141 10.20 -5.18 -7.35
C ARG A 141 10.90 -5.58 -6.06
N GLY A 142 11.25 -4.61 -5.21
CA GLY A 142 11.82 -4.87 -3.87
C GLY A 142 10.80 -5.58 -2.98
N LEU A 143 9.55 -5.10 -2.95
CA LEU A 143 8.45 -5.77 -2.24
C LEU A 143 8.26 -7.22 -2.71
N ALA A 144 8.34 -7.47 -4.02
CA ALA A 144 8.13 -8.79 -4.61
C ALA A 144 9.29 -9.78 -4.43
N ASN A 145 10.48 -9.32 -4.01
CA ASN A 145 11.63 -10.18 -3.72
C ASN A 145 11.61 -10.63 -2.25
N LEU A 146 11.04 -11.81 -1.97
CA LEU A 146 10.93 -12.33 -0.61
C LEU A 146 12.24 -12.91 -0.06
N GLU A 147 13.30 -13.02 -0.85
CA GLU A 147 14.61 -13.54 -0.41
C GLU A 147 15.38 -12.52 0.43
N GLU A 148 15.12 -11.24 0.23
CA GLU A 148 15.86 -10.15 0.85
C GLU A 148 14.95 -9.26 1.70
N PRO A 149 15.44 -8.75 2.85
CA PRO A 149 14.75 -7.71 3.58
C PRO A 149 14.72 -6.43 2.75
N LEU A 150 13.73 -5.58 3.02
CA LEU A 150 13.70 -4.22 2.47
C LEU A 150 14.52 -3.30 3.37
N ASP A 151 15.36 -2.46 2.79
CA ASP A 151 16.02 -1.38 3.54
C ASP A 151 15.30 -0.06 3.27
N ALA A 152 14.20 0.17 4.02
CA ALA A 152 13.30 1.29 3.74
C ALA A 152 12.63 1.84 5.00
N ASP A 153 12.47 3.16 5.05
CA ASP A 153 11.49 3.81 5.90
C ASP A 153 10.19 3.97 5.12
N VAL A 154 9.06 3.71 5.76
CA VAL A 154 7.74 3.91 5.21
C VAL A 154 7.10 5.10 5.92
N LEU A 155 6.91 6.18 5.18
CA LEU A 155 6.23 7.37 5.69
C LEU A 155 4.73 7.06 5.80
N VAL A 156 4.20 7.22 7.00
CA VAL A 156 2.78 6.99 7.32
C VAL A 156 2.15 8.32 7.69
N CYS A 157 1.05 8.69 7.04
CA CYS A 157 0.30 9.89 7.37
C CYS A 157 -1.18 9.58 7.55
N SER A 158 -1.83 10.19 8.54
CA SER A 158 -3.25 10.00 8.82
C SER A 158 -3.78 11.10 9.72
N ASP A 159 -5.08 11.43 9.60
CA ASP A 159 -5.77 12.28 10.57
C ASP A 159 -6.30 11.48 11.77
N HIS A 160 -6.10 10.15 11.78
CA HIS A 160 -6.57 9.23 12.80
C HIS A 160 -5.39 8.54 13.52
N VAL A 161 -5.19 8.82 14.79
CA VAL A 161 -4.10 8.23 15.60
C VAL A 161 -4.12 6.69 15.56
N ALA A 162 -5.30 6.09 15.61
CA ALA A 162 -5.44 4.64 15.54
C ALA A 162 -4.93 4.08 14.18
N ALA A 163 -5.23 4.76 13.07
CA ALA A 163 -4.77 4.34 11.75
C ALA A 163 -3.25 4.50 11.61
N THR A 164 -2.68 5.61 12.09
CA THR A 164 -1.23 5.81 12.13
C THR A 164 -0.54 4.67 12.87
N LYS A 165 -0.99 4.39 14.10
CA LYS A 165 -0.40 3.34 14.94
C LYS A 165 -0.51 1.96 14.28
N THR A 166 -1.71 1.56 13.87
CA THR A 166 -1.94 0.25 13.22
C THR A 166 -1.12 0.10 11.94
N THR A 167 -0.98 1.17 11.15
CA THR A 167 -0.20 1.12 9.90
C THR A 167 1.29 1.02 10.19
N ILE A 168 1.83 1.72 11.18
CA ILE A 168 3.23 1.61 11.61
C ILE A 168 3.50 0.19 12.11
N GLU A 169 2.65 -0.37 12.97
CA GLU A 169 2.77 -1.74 13.46
C GLU A 169 2.77 -2.77 12.33
N LEU A 170 1.97 -2.54 11.28
CA LEU A 170 1.95 -3.38 10.08
C LEU A 170 3.26 -3.28 9.30
N VAL A 171 3.76 -2.06 9.09
CA VAL A 171 5.02 -1.79 8.39
C VAL A 171 6.20 -2.46 9.09
N ASP A 172 6.27 -2.33 10.42
CA ASP A 172 7.39 -2.84 11.23
C ASP A 172 7.48 -4.36 11.27
N ARG A 173 6.41 -5.07 10.86
CA ARG A 173 6.45 -6.53 10.64
C ARG A 173 7.20 -6.92 9.37
N ILE A 174 7.38 -6.00 8.42
CA ILE A 174 8.08 -6.27 7.17
C ILE A 174 9.60 -6.16 7.42
N PRO A 175 10.37 -7.25 7.23
CA PRO A 175 11.81 -7.23 7.49
C PRO A 175 12.54 -6.11 6.74
N GLY A 176 13.27 -5.29 7.50
CA GLY A 176 14.03 -4.16 6.99
C GLY A 176 13.22 -2.89 6.74
N CYS A 177 11.89 -2.90 6.92
CA CYS A 177 11.08 -1.69 6.95
C CYS A 177 11.03 -1.07 8.35
N ARG A 178 10.83 0.24 8.39
CA ARG A 178 10.53 1.00 9.59
C ARG A 178 9.42 1.99 9.28
N GLY A 179 8.30 1.92 10.03
CA GLY A 179 7.21 2.88 9.93
C GLY A 179 7.58 4.21 10.57
N ILE A 180 7.34 5.32 9.89
CA ILE A 180 7.62 6.66 10.39
C ILE A 180 6.34 7.49 10.32
N ASP A 181 5.91 8.00 11.46
CA ASP A 181 4.80 8.96 11.51
C ASP A 181 5.21 10.26 10.79
N ALA A 182 4.56 10.54 9.69
CA ALA A 182 4.74 11.73 8.87
C ALA A 182 3.67 12.81 9.15
N GLY A 183 2.82 12.59 10.14
CA GLY A 183 1.78 13.53 10.56
C GLY A 183 0.43 13.27 9.87
N SER A 184 -0.34 14.35 9.69
CA SER A 184 -1.69 14.30 9.14
C SER A 184 -1.74 13.95 7.65
N LEU A 185 -2.94 13.68 7.11
CA LEU A 185 -3.16 13.45 5.68
C LEU A 185 -2.70 14.64 4.80
N SER A 186 -2.47 15.81 5.36
CA SER A 186 -1.90 16.94 4.62
C SER A 186 -0.49 16.66 4.07
N ALA A 187 0.26 15.72 4.67
CA ALA A 187 1.56 15.27 4.19
C ALA A 187 1.47 14.38 2.95
N ALA A 188 0.30 13.77 2.70
CA ALA A 188 0.14 12.77 1.64
C ALA A 188 0.52 13.29 0.25
N ALA A 189 0.15 14.53 -0.08
CA ALA A 189 0.45 15.11 -1.40
C ALA A 189 1.96 15.13 -1.70
N ALA A 190 2.78 15.49 -0.72
CA ALA A 190 4.23 15.52 -0.87
C ALA A 190 4.82 14.10 -0.96
N ILE A 191 4.31 13.16 -0.15
CA ILE A 191 4.77 11.76 -0.13
C ILE A 191 4.42 11.07 -1.46
N GLU A 192 3.19 11.23 -1.95
CA GLU A 192 2.73 10.70 -3.23
C GLU A 192 3.58 11.26 -4.40
N ALA A 193 3.79 12.58 -4.44
CA ALA A 193 4.57 13.23 -5.48
C ALA A 193 6.05 12.82 -5.46
N PHE A 194 6.64 12.63 -4.27
CA PHE A 194 8.02 12.20 -4.11
C PHE A 194 8.29 10.83 -4.75
N THR A 195 7.27 9.98 -4.85
CA THR A 195 7.38 8.67 -5.54
C THR A 195 7.82 8.82 -6.99
N ALA A 196 7.41 9.87 -7.70
CA ALA A 196 7.88 10.14 -9.07
C ALA A 196 9.40 10.33 -9.11
N VAL A 197 9.97 11.03 -8.14
CA VAL A 197 11.43 11.25 -8.01
C VAL A 197 12.14 9.92 -7.82
N LEU A 198 11.66 9.06 -6.90
CA LEU A 198 12.26 7.76 -6.65
C LEU A 198 12.19 6.83 -7.86
N ILE A 199 11.07 6.82 -8.57
CA ILE A 199 10.93 6.05 -9.82
C ILE A 199 11.95 6.56 -10.85
N GLY A 200 12.09 7.87 -11.03
CA GLY A 200 13.09 8.47 -11.93
C GLY A 200 14.52 8.10 -11.56
N VAL A 201 14.86 8.08 -10.26
CA VAL A 201 16.17 7.60 -9.78
C VAL A 201 16.35 6.12 -10.13
N ASN A 202 15.34 5.29 -9.86
CA ASN A 202 15.39 3.85 -10.10
C ASN A 202 15.54 3.50 -11.59
N ILE A 203 14.87 4.24 -12.47
CA ILE A 203 15.02 4.08 -13.93
C ILE A 203 16.46 4.43 -14.35
N ARG A 204 16.95 5.62 -13.97
CA ARG A 204 18.29 6.10 -14.37
C ARG A 204 19.42 5.25 -13.81
N ARG A 205 19.26 4.73 -12.59
CA ARG A 205 20.29 3.93 -11.91
C ARG A 205 20.10 2.41 -12.08
N ARG A 206 19.00 1.98 -12.72
CA ARG A 206 18.62 0.55 -12.83
C ARG A 206 18.63 -0.15 -11.48
N SER A 207 18.04 0.52 -10.46
CA SER A 207 18.06 0.11 -9.05
C SER A 207 16.63 -0.04 -8.49
N HIS A 208 16.55 -0.39 -7.23
CA HIS A 208 15.31 -0.46 -6.45
C HIS A 208 15.46 0.39 -5.17
N ALA A 209 16.00 1.59 -5.32
CA ALA A 209 16.21 2.50 -4.21
C ALA A 209 14.90 2.86 -3.52
N SER A 210 14.99 2.98 -2.22
CA SER A 210 13.97 3.48 -1.30
C SER A 210 14.54 4.64 -0.49
N ILE A 211 13.89 5.03 0.59
CA ILE A 211 14.39 6.09 1.48
C ILE A 211 14.76 5.54 2.85
N ARG A 212 15.77 6.17 3.46
CA ARG A 212 16.08 6.06 4.88
C ARG A 212 16.27 7.46 5.45
N LEU A 213 15.55 7.76 6.51
CA LEU A 213 15.71 9.00 7.26
C LEU A 213 16.79 8.81 8.33
N THR A 214 17.80 9.67 8.30
CA THR A 214 18.88 9.68 9.29
C THR A 214 18.65 10.79 10.31
N GLY A 215 19.21 10.64 11.51
CA GLY A 215 19.11 11.66 12.56
C GLY A 215 17.80 11.65 13.36
N LEU A 216 16.93 10.66 13.12
CA LEU A 216 15.74 10.47 13.98
C LEU A 216 16.19 10.06 15.38
N ARG A 217 15.57 10.65 16.40
CA ARG A 217 15.71 10.21 17.78
C ARG A 217 14.84 8.97 17.98
N ALA A 218 15.26 8.03 18.84
CA ALA A 218 14.40 6.94 19.25
C ALA A 218 13.14 7.52 19.93
N GLU A 219 11.97 7.02 19.58
CA GLU A 219 10.75 7.39 20.29
C GLU A 219 10.86 6.92 21.75
N GLY A 220 10.69 7.83 22.71
CA GLY A 220 10.57 7.46 24.12
C GLY A 220 11.74 7.81 25.03
N VAL A 221 12.44 8.93 24.80
CA VAL A 221 13.27 9.56 25.84
C VAL A 221 12.84 10.99 26.03
#